data_3a8ee49a66220a5f0f45c9b65b7a9859
#
_entry.id   3a8ee49a66220a5f0f45c9b65b7a9859
#
_cell.length_a   1.000
_cell.length_b   1.000
_cell.length_c   1.000
_cell.angle_alpha   90.00
_cell.angle_beta   90.00
_cell.angle_gamma   90.00
#
_symmetry.space_group_name_H-M   'P 1'
#
loop_
_entity.id
_entity.type
_entity.pdbx_description
1 polymer ?
#
loop_
_entity_poly.entity_id
_entity_poly.type
_entity_poly.pdbx_seq_one_letter_code
_entity_poly.pdbx_strand_id
1 'polypeptide(L)'
;DNYGECCAMAEALEDVNNQRRAIEAELSDIAKEQASRIYHGQRALVVAGEGWHEGVKGIVASRLVNTYGVPALLFTIDGDEARGSGRSVGNVNLFEAVESISYLTKRFGGHGAAVGVTIPTKNLKAFAQRLDAYMQKLEKMARDLGVQDIVVT
;
A
#
# COMPACT_ATOMS: atom_id res chain seq x y z
N ASP A 1 37.08 -6.83 -25.46
CA ASP A 1 37.13 -5.39 -25.48
C ASP A 1 36.30 -4.82 -24.33
N ASN A 2 36.95 -4.16 -23.38
CA ASN A 2 36.29 -3.64 -22.20
C ASN A 2 35.22 -2.61 -22.50
N TYR A 3 35.36 -1.86 -23.56
CA TYR A 3 34.37 -0.84 -23.96
C TYR A 3 33.09 -1.50 -24.45
N GLY A 4 33.18 -2.56 -25.26
CA GLY A 4 32.00 -3.29 -25.71
C GLY A 4 31.25 -3.96 -24.58
N GLU A 5 31.95 -4.53 -23.61
CA GLU A 5 31.34 -5.14 -22.43
C GLU A 5 30.60 -4.11 -21.57
N CYS A 6 31.17 -2.93 -21.36
CA CYS A 6 30.51 -1.85 -20.61
C CYS A 6 29.23 -1.37 -21.28
N CYS A 7 29.22 -1.22 -22.60
CA CYS A 7 28.03 -0.81 -23.36
C CYS A 7 26.92 -1.83 -23.28
N ALA A 8 27.25 -3.13 -23.37
CA ALA A 8 26.28 -4.22 -23.25
C ALA A 8 25.63 -4.25 -21.87
N MET A 9 26.42 -4.02 -20.81
CA MET A 9 25.89 -3.97 -19.44
C MET A 9 24.96 -2.78 -19.24
N ALA A 10 25.32 -1.61 -19.79
CA ALA A 10 24.48 -0.42 -19.70
C ALA A 10 23.13 -0.62 -20.41
N GLU A 11 23.11 -1.24 -21.57
CA GLU A 11 21.89 -1.57 -22.31
C GLU A 11 21.01 -2.53 -21.53
N ALA A 12 21.59 -3.56 -20.92
CA ALA A 12 20.85 -4.53 -20.11
C ALA A 12 20.20 -3.85 -18.89
N LEU A 13 20.89 -2.92 -18.24
CA LEU A 13 20.36 -2.17 -17.10
C LEU A 13 19.21 -1.24 -17.52
N GLU A 14 19.32 -0.60 -18.68
CA GLU A 14 18.25 0.23 -19.22
C GLU A 14 17.00 -0.60 -19.52
N ASP A 15 17.14 -1.79 -20.09
CA ASP A 15 16.02 -2.69 -20.38
C ASP A 15 15.30 -3.10 -19.09
N VAL A 16 16.05 -3.45 -18.03
CA VAL A 16 15.48 -3.82 -16.74
C VAL A 16 14.71 -2.63 -16.14
N ASN A 17 15.27 -1.42 -16.21
CA ASN A 17 14.63 -0.22 -15.71
C ASN A 17 13.35 0.10 -16.50
N ASN A 18 13.38 -0.06 -17.81
CA ASN A 18 12.22 0.16 -18.68
C ASN A 18 11.10 -0.85 -18.39
N GLN A 19 11.45 -2.11 -18.15
CA GLN A 19 10.50 -3.15 -17.76
C GLN A 19 9.85 -2.81 -16.41
N ARG A 20 10.64 -2.37 -15.44
CA ARG A 20 10.13 -1.99 -14.12
C ARG A 20 9.18 -0.80 -14.22
N ARG A 21 9.50 0.20 -15.04
CA ARG A 21 8.63 1.36 -15.26
C ARG A 21 7.32 0.96 -15.92
N ALA A 22 7.35 0.03 -16.87
CA ALA A 22 6.16 -0.47 -17.53
C ALA A 22 5.27 -1.22 -16.55
N ILE A 23 5.84 -2.09 -15.71
CA ILE A 23 5.11 -2.82 -14.67
C ILE A 23 4.49 -1.85 -13.65
N GLU A 24 5.26 -0.86 -13.24
CA GLU A 24 4.79 0.17 -12.30
C GLU A 24 3.63 0.97 -12.87
N ALA A 25 3.74 1.40 -14.13
CA ALA A 25 2.67 2.16 -14.81
C ALA A 25 1.41 1.33 -14.93
N GLU A 26 1.52 0.07 -15.33
CA GLU A 26 0.39 -0.84 -15.46
C GLU A 26 -0.30 -1.05 -14.12
N LEU A 27 0.45 -1.36 -13.07
CA LEU A 27 -0.12 -1.55 -11.74
C LEU A 27 -0.74 -0.26 -11.22
N SER A 28 -0.09 0.88 -11.46
CA SER A 28 -0.61 2.17 -11.05
C SER A 28 -1.99 2.44 -11.69
N ASP A 29 -2.14 2.16 -12.98
CA ASP A 29 -3.41 2.35 -13.68
C ASP A 29 -4.50 1.41 -13.14
N ILE A 30 -4.17 0.14 -12.92
CA ILE A 30 -5.11 -0.84 -12.38
C ILE A 30 -5.55 -0.46 -10.96
N ALA A 31 -4.59 -0.11 -10.11
CA ALA A 31 -4.88 0.25 -8.72
C ALA A 31 -5.68 1.55 -8.62
N LYS A 32 -5.36 2.55 -9.44
CA LYS A 32 -6.11 3.80 -9.49
C LYS A 32 -7.54 3.59 -9.94
N GLU A 33 -7.75 2.75 -10.95
CA GLU A 33 -9.09 2.42 -11.42
C GLU A 33 -9.90 1.73 -10.33
N GLN A 34 -9.33 0.71 -9.69
CA GLN A 34 -9.99 0.02 -8.59
C GLN A 34 -10.31 0.97 -7.44
N ALA A 35 -9.34 1.79 -7.06
CA ALA A 35 -9.51 2.77 -5.99
C ALA A 35 -10.66 3.75 -6.30
N SER A 36 -10.74 4.23 -7.53
CA SER A 36 -11.79 5.18 -7.93
C SER A 36 -13.19 4.56 -7.83
N ARG A 37 -13.29 3.24 -8.03
CA ARG A 37 -14.58 2.55 -7.92
C ARG A 37 -15.00 2.26 -6.48
N ILE A 38 -14.03 2.00 -5.60
CA ILE A 38 -14.32 1.59 -4.22
C ILE A 38 -14.23 2.73 -3.22
N TYR A 39 -13.58 3.84 -3.57
CA TYR A 39 -13.40 4.95 -2.64
C TYR A 39 -14.72 5.69 -2.40
N HIS A 40 -15.13 5.81 -1.14
CA HIS A 40 -16.35 6.51 -0.73
C HIS A 40 -16.13 7.37 0.51
N GLY A 41 -14.89 7.79 0.75
CA GLY A 41 -14.55 8.59 1.92
C GLY A 41 -13.98 7.81 3.09
N GLN A 42 -13.71 6.51 2.92
CA GLN A 42 -13.07 5.72 3.97
C GLN A 42 -11.70 6.31 4.32
N ARG A 43 -11.30 6.09 5.57
CA ARG A 43 -10.06 6.66 6.11
C ARG A 43 -8.84 5.75 5.94
N ALA A 44 -9.00 4.61 5.30
CA ALA A 44 -7.92 3.74 4.85
C ALA A 44 -8.37 3.06 3.57
N LEU A 45 -7.48 2.99 2.59
CA LEU A 45 -7.80 2.45 1.27
C LEU A 45 -7.05 1.14 1.08
N VAL A 46 -7.79 0.06 0.82
CA VAL A 46 -7.21 -1.26 0.57
C VAL A 46 -7.66 -1.72 -0.80
N VAL A 47 -6.69 -1.96 -1.67
CA VAL A 47 -6.94 -2.52 -3.02
C VAL A 47 -6.21 -3.84 -3.14
N ALA A 48 -6.74 -4.76 -3.93
CA ALA A 48 -6.21 -6.11 -4.07
C ALA A 48 -6.43 -6.64 -5.47
N GLY A 49 -5.50 -7.47 -5.92
CA GLY A 49 -5.59 -8.10 -7.23
C GLY A 49 -4.62 -9.26 -7.34
N GLU A 50 -4.79 -10.06 -8.38
CA GLU A 50 -3.91 -11.18 -8.67
C GLU A 50 -2.77 -10.72 -9.58
N GLY A 51 -1.60 -11.33 -9.40
CA GLY A 51 -0.47 -11.10 -10.29
C GLY A 51 0.21 -9.74 -10.14
N TRP A 52 -0.07 -9.00 -9.09
CA TRP A 52 0.56 -7.71 -8.85
C TRP A 52 2.01 -7.89 -8.41
N HIS A 53 2.92 -7.17 -9.06
CA HIS A 53 4.35 -7.31 -8.83
C HIS A 53 4.77 -6.75 -7.47
N GLU A 54 5.48 -7.58 -6.68
CA GLU A 54 5.90 -7.23 -5.32
C GLU A 54 6.77 -5.98 -5.25
N GLY A 55 7.68 -5.82 -6.22
CA GLY A 55 8.66 -4.75 -6.19
C GLY A 55 8.12 -3.34 -6.43
N VAL A 56 6.89 -3.20 -6.92
CA VAL A 56 6.32 -1.89 -7.25
C VAL A 56 5.10 -1.51 -6.41
N LYS A 57 4.59 -2.42 -5.59
CA LYS A 57 3.40 -2.15 -4.78
C LYS A 57 3.57 -0.94 -3.84
N GLY A 58 4.73 -0.82 -3.21
CA GLY A 58 5.01 0.29 -2.30
C GLY A 58 4.96 1.64 -2.98
N ILE A 59 5.51 1.74 -4.19
CA ILE A 59 5.50 2.97 -4.98
C ILE A 59 4.07 3.35 -5.35
N VAL A 60 3.29 2.38 -5.81
CA VAL A 60 1.89 2.61 -6.19
C VAL A 60 1.05 2.97 -4.97
N ALA A 61 1.29 2.33 -3.82
CA ALA A 61 0.61 2.69 -2.57
C ALA A 61 0.87 4.16 -2.21
N SER A 62 2.10 4.64 -2.37
CA SER A 62 2.44 6.04 -2.13
C SER A 62 1.67 6.98 -3.05
N ARG A 63 1.47 6.59 -4.31
CA ARG A 63 0.68 7.38 -5.27
C ARG A 63 -0.78 7.47 -4.84
N LEU A 64 -1.35 6.37 -4.36
CA LEU A 64 -2.72 6.38 -3.84
C LEU A 64 -2.85 7.25 -2.59
N VAL A 65 -1.86 7.19 -1.70
CA VAL A 65 -1.82 8.08 -0.53
C VAL A 65 -1.85 9.55 -0.96
N ASN A 66 -1.02 9.91 -1.94
CA ASN A 66 -0.98 11.29 -2.44
C ASN A 66 -2.30 11.72 -3.08
N THR A 67 -2.98 10.80 -3.75
CA THR A 67 -4.26 11.10 -4.43
C THR A 67 -5.42 11.24 -3.44
N TYR A 68 -5.51 10.34 -2.47
CA TYR A 68 -6.68 10.26 -1.58
C TYR A 68 -6.45 10.83 -0.19
N GLY A 69 -5.19 11.08 0.19
CA GLY A 69 -4.88 11.64 1.49
C GLY A 69 -5.14 10.71 2.67
N VAL A 70 -5.15 9.40 2.45
CA VAL A 70 -5.37 8.37 3.48
C VAL A 70 -4.33 7.27 3.31
N PRO A 71 -4.05 6.49 4.36
CA PRO A 71 -3.17 5.32 4.21
C PRO A 71 -3.72 4.36 3.15
N ALA A 72 -2.82 3.78 2.37
CA ALA A 72 -3.20 2.87 1.28
C ALA A 72 -2.36 1.60 1.34
N LEU A 73 -3.00 0.47 1.12
CA LEU A 73 -2.36 -0.84 1.06
C LEU A 73 -2.77 -1.54 -0.22
N LEU A 74 -1.77 -2.14 -0.90
CA LEU A 74 -1.99 -2.97 -2.08
C LEU A 74 -1.67 -4.41 -1.73
N PHE A 75 -2.62 -5.31 -1.95
CA PHE A 75 -2.46 -6.74 -1.70
C PHE A 75 -2.40 -7.53 -3.00
N THR A 76 -1.41 -8.42 -3.10
CA THR A 76 -1.36 -9.43 -4.15
C THR A 76 -2.04 -10.69 -3.62
N ILE A 77 -3.10 -11.11 -4.29
CA ILE A 77 -3.84 -12.32 -3.92
C ILE A 77 -3.15 -13.51 -4.61
N ASP A 78 -2.77 -14.50 -3.80
CA ASP A 78 -2.18 -15.75 -4.28
C ASP A 78 -2.92 -16.89 -3.59
N GLY A 79 -4.03 -17.33 -4.18
CA GLY A 79 -4.87 -18.36 -3.59
C GLY A 79 -5.43 -17.94 -2.23
N ASP A 80 -5.12 -18.73 -1.21
CA ASP A 80 -5.63 -18.51 0.14
C ASP A 80 -4.90 -17.44 0.94
N GLU A 81 -3.83 -16.89 0.38
CA GLU A 81 -2.99 -15.92 1.06
C GLU A 81 -2.90 -14.64 0.25
N ALA A 82 -2.88 -13.52 0.93
CA ALA A 82 -2.67 -12.21 0.31
C ALA A 82 -1.50 -11.50 0.99
N ARG A 83 -0.62 -10.91 0.18
CA ARG A 83 0.54 -10.16 0.66
C ARG A 83 0.41 -8.72 0.27
N GLY A 84 0.46 -7.84 1.25
CA GLY A 84 0.24 -6.43 1.05
C GLY A 84 1.43 -5.56 1.41
N SER A 85 1.51 -4.45 0.71
CA SER A 85 2.44 -3.37 1.03
C SER A 85 1.62 -2.10 1.27
N GLY A 86 1.87 -1.45 2.39
CA GLY A 86 1.13 -0.26 2.78
C GLY A 86 2.03 0.93 3.00
N ARG A 87 1.46 2.10 2.77
CA ARG A 87 2.12 3.38 3.06
C ARG A 87 1.17 4.25 3.85
N SER A 88 1.74 4.98 4.81
CA SER A 88 0.97 5.88 5.65
C SER A 88 0.95 7.30 5.08
N VAL A 89 0.25 8.17 5.76
CA VAL A 89 0.11 9.58 5.41
C VAL A 89 0.38 10.42 6.65
N GLY A 90 1.19 11.47 6.49
CA GLY A 90 1.50 12.40 7.59
C GLY A 90 2.09 11.71 8.82
N ASN A 91 1.52 12.01 9.97
CA ASN A 91 1.97 11.49 11.26
C ASN A 91 1.22 10.22 11.70
N VAL A 92 0.40 9.65 10.83
CA VAL A 92 -0.35 8.43 11.14
C VAL A 92 0.60 7.25 11.24
N ASN A 93 0.54 6.52 12.35
CA ASN A 93 1.35 5.32 12.55
C ASN A 93 0.60 4.09 12.02
N LEU A 94 0.90 3.73 10.78
CA LEU A 94 0.25 2.59 10.13
C LEU A 94 0.62 1.26 10.77
N PHE A 95 1.83 1.14 11.31
CA PHE A 95 2.26 -0.07 12.01
C PHE A 95 1.37 -0.34 13.24
N GLU A 96 1.13 0.67 14.06
CA GLU A 96 0.24 0.52 15.22
C GLU A 96 -1.19 0.18 14.81
N ALA A 97 -1.66 0.78 13.72
CA ALA A 97 -2.99 0.47 13.18
C ALA A 97 -3.11 -0.99 12.79
N VAL A 98 -2.13 -1.52 12.05
CA VAL A 98 -2.09 -2.93 11.65
C VAL A 98 -1.94 -3.83 12.87
N GLU A 99 -1.08 -3.45 13.82
CA GLU A 99 -0.89 -4.22 15.05
C GLU A 99 -2.21 -4.38 15.82
N SER A 100 -3.03 -3.36 15.87
CA SER A 100 -4.31 -3.39 16.57
C SER A 100 -5.29 -4.42 15.99
N ILE A 101 -5.11 -4.79 14.72
CA ILE A 101 -5.95 -5.78 14.03
C ILE A 101 -5.12 -6.99 13.57
N SER A 102 -3.99 -7.23 14.23
CA SER A 102 -3.07 -8.31 13.87
C SER A 102 -3.68 -9.70 13.96
N TYR A 103 -4.77 -9.86 14.71
CA TYR A 103 -5.51 -11.13 14.76
C TYR A 103 -6.06 -11.57 13.40
N LEU A 104 -6.16 -10.66 12.44
CA LEU A 104 -6.57 -10.98 11.07
C LEU A 104 -5.40 -11.37 10.17
N THR A 105 -4.17 -11.21 10.65
CA THR A 105 -2.96 -11.41 9.85
C THR A 105 -2.26 -12.69 10.22
N LYS A 106 -1.49 -13.24 9.27
CA LYS A 106 -0.52 -14.31 9.54
C LYS A 106 0.78 -13.72 10.08
N ARG A 107 1.22 -12.62 9.50
CA ARG A 107 2.40 -11.87 9.93
C ARG A 107 2.34 -10.46 9.37
N PHE A 108 3.05 -9.57 10.03
CA PHE A 108 3.18 -8.18 9.58
C PHE A 108 4.50 -7.62 10.11
N GLY A 109 4.95 -6.54 9.48
CA GLY A 109 6.19 -5.88 9.88
C GLY A 109 6.30 -4.52 9.23
N GLY A 110 7.31 -3.76 9.64
CA GLY A 110 7.58 -2.44 9.11
C GLY A 110 7.72 -1.40 10.20
N HIS A 111 7.29 -0.20 9.91
CA HIS A 111 7.33 0.94 10.83
C HIS A 111 6.12 1.85 10.56
N GLY A 112 6.07 3.01 11.22
CA GLY A 112 4.89 3.89 11.12
C GLY A 112 4.55 4.35 9.71
N ALA A 113 5.55 4.54 8.85
CA ALA A 113 5.34 5.06 7.49
C ALA A 113 5.08 3.98 6.44
N ALA A 114 5.54 2.75 6.66
CA ALA A 114 5.45 1.68 5.67
C ALA A 114 5.33 0.32 6.36
N VAL A 115 4.40 -0.51 5.87
CA VAL A 115 4.17 -1.85 6.44
C VAL A 115 4.09 -2.89 5.35
N GLY A 116 4.48 -4.14 5.73
CA GLY A 116 4.21 -5.33 4.94
C GLY A 116 3.29 -6.23 5.76
N VAL A 117 2.28 -6.80 5.12
CA VAL A 117 1.26 -7.61 5.79
C VAL A 117 0.97 -8.86 4.97
N THR A 118 0.93 -10.01 5.62
CA THR A 118 0.47 -11.25 5.01
C THR A 118 -0.77 -11.71 5.75
N ILE A 119 -1.86 -11.93 5.03
CA ILE A 119 -3.13 -12.34 5.65
C ILE A 119 -3.78 -13.47 4.85
N PRO A 120 -4.65 -14.26 5.48
CA PRO A 120 -5.53 -15.14 4.71
C PRO A 120 -6.42 -14.29 3.80
N THR A 121 -6.56 -14.69 2.54
CA THR A 121 -7.36 -13.94 1.55
C THR A 121 -8.79 -13.69 2.06
N LYS A 122 -9.36 -14.66 2.77
CA LYS A 122 -10.70 -14.54 3.35
C LYS A 122 -10.86 -13.41 4.35
N ASN A 123 -9.73 -12.89 4.89
CA ASN A 123 -9.74 -11.82 5.89
C ASN A 123 -9.57 -10.43 5.27
N LEU A 124 -9.37 -10.33 3.96
CA LEU A 124 -9.13 -9.03 3.29
C LEU A 124 -10.23 -8.02 3.57
N LYS A 125 -11.48 -8.43 3.40
CA LYS A 125 -12.61 -7.54 3.60
C LYS A 125 -12.72 -7.06 5.05
N ALA A 126 -12.57 -7.99 5.99
CA ALA A 126 -12.59 -7.65 7.42
C ALA A 126 -11.41 -6.73 7.77
N PHE A 127 -10.23 -7.02 7.23
CA PHE A 127 -9.06 -6.18 7.43
C PHE A 127 -9.31 -4.75 6.96
N ALA A 128 -9.81 -4.57 5.76
CA ALA A 128 -10.11 -3.24 5.20
C ALA A 128 -11.13 -2.50 6.07
N GLN A 129 -12.20 -3.17 6.50
CA GLN A 129 -13.23 -2.55 7.33
C GLN A 129 -12.71 -2.16 8.71
N ARG A 130 -11.92 -3.02 9.33
CA ARG A 130 -11.37 -2.76 10.67
C ARG A 130 -10.30 -1.67 10.64
N LEU A 131 -9.50 -1.65 9.58
CA LEU A 131 -8.49 -0.60 9.43
C LEU A 131 -9.15 0.77 9.26
N ASP A 132 -10.18 0.84 8.43
CA ASP A 132 -10.97 2.07 8.26
C ASP A 132 -11.59 2.52 9.59
N ALA A 133 -12.19 1.60 10.33
CA ALA A 133 -12.78 1.90 11.63
C ALA A 133 -11.74 2.44 12.63
N TYR A 134 -10.55 1.84 12.64
CA TYR A 134 -9.46 2.30 13.50
C TYR A 134 -9.06 3.75 13.14
N MET A 135 -8.92 4.03 11.86
CA MET A 135 -8.55 5.37 11.40
C MET A 135 -9.62 6.41 11.71
N GLN A 136 -10.90 6.06 11.57
CA GLN A 136 -12.00 6.94 11.95
C GLN A 136 -12.00 7.26 13.44
N LYS A 137 -11.73 6.24 14.26
CA LYS A 137 -11.64 6.42 15.71
C LYS A 137 -10.46 7.32 16.07
N LEU A 138 -9.32 7.14 15.43
CA LEU A 138 -8.13 7.95 15.65
C LEU A 138 -8.41 9.42 15.29
N GLU A 139 -9.06 9.65 14.17
CA GLU A 139 -9.46 10.98 13.71
C GLU A 139 -10.41 11.65 14.71
N LYS A 140 -11.39 10.92 15.20
CA LYS A 140 -12.33 11.43 16.21
C LYS A 140 -11.60 11.79 17.51
N MET A 141 -10.71 10.95 17.97
CA MET A 141 -9.91 11.24 19.18
C MET A 141 -9.06 12.50 18.99
N ALA A 142 -8.49 12.70 17.82
CA ALA A 142 -7.71 13.89 17.52
C ALA A 142 -8.57 15.15 17.58
N ARG A 143 -9.77 15.11 17.05
CA ARG A 143 -10.71 16.24 17.10
C ARG A 143 -11.11 16.54 18.54
N ASP A 144 -11.44 15.52 19.31
CA ASP A 144 -11.88 15.68 20.69
C ASP A 144 -10.77 16.28 21.57
N LEU A 145 -9.51 15.99 21.26
CA LEU A 145 -8.35 16.52 21.97
C LEU A 145 -7.85 17.85 21.41
N GLY A 146 -8.42 18.33 20.31
CA GLY A 146 -7.97 19.54 19.65
C GLY A 146 -6.66 19.37 18.86
N VAL A 147 -6.25 18.15 18.59
CA VAL A 147 -5.05 17.84 17.80
C VAL A 147 -5.44 17.77 16.33
N GLN A 148 -4.81 18.58 15.47
CA GLN A 148 -5.18 18.67 14.07
C GLN A 148 -4.22 17.87 13.15
N ASP A 149 -3.04 17.51 13.62
CA ASP A 149 -1.98 16.95 12.79
C ASP A 149 -2.09 15.45 12.55
N ILE A 150 -3.02 14.77 13.20
CA ILE A 150 -3.24 13.33 13.00
C ILE A 150 -4.02 13.08 11.72
N VAL A 151 -4.93 13.95 11.38
CA VAL A 151 -5.72 13.86 10.15
C VAL A 151 -5.01 14.63 9.07
N VAL A 152 -4.67 13.94 7.99
CA VAL A 152 -3.98 14.55 6.86
C VAL A 152 -4.97 14.93 5.79
N THR A 153 -4.85 16.12 5.39
CA THR A 153 -5.64 16.68 4.29
C THR A 153 -4.90 16.54 2.97
#